data_a8cd38f0e7dd522e4d2b94e395487226
#
_entry.id   a8cd38f0e7dd522e4d2b94e395487226
#
_cell.length_a   1.000
_cell.length_b   1.000
_cell.length_c   1.000
_cell.angle_alpha   90.00
_cell.angle_beta   90.00
_cell.angle_gamma   90.00
#
_symmetry.space_group_name_H-M   'P 1'
#
loop_
_entity.id
_entity.type
_entity.pdbx_description
1 polymer ?
#
loop_
_entity_poly.entity_id
_entity_poly.type
_entity_poly.pdbx_seq_one_letter_code
_entity_poly.pdbx_strand_id
1 'polypeptide(L)'
;MEKSLQNENLSINVNSFGGALSSIKDKGGLEYLWQGDKRYWSGQAPVLFPICGSLRNDKAVIGGNKENTMPRHGIDRKREFELENSDLSIHCTFLLWHNLEQPIFYEDRGK
;
A
#
# COMPACT_ATOMS: atom_id res chain seq x y z
N MET A 1 -6.83 10.17 -4.01
CA MET A 1 -8.23 9.70 -4.12
C MET A 1 -8.50 8.66 -3.07
N GLU A 2 -9.67 8.63 -2.51
CA GLU A 2 -10.11 7.59 -1.57
C GLU A 2 -11.29 6.82 -2.13
N LYS A 3 -11.36 5.55 -1.78
CA LYS A 3 -12.53 4.69 -1.98
C LYS A 3 -12.99 4.16 -0.64
N SER A 4 -14.29 4.02 -0.51
CA SER A 4 -14.93 3.51 0.72
C SER A 4 -15.68 2.23 0.43
N LEU A 5 -15.70 1.36 1.42
CA LEU A 5 -16.52 0.16 1.45
C LEU A 5 -17.18 0.06 2.82
N GLN A 6 -18.46 -0.27 2.85
CA GLN A 6 -19.15 -0.44 4.14
C GLN A 6 -20.19 -1.54 4.09
N ASN A 7 -20.44 -2.11 5.25
CA ASN A 7 -21.57 -2.98 5.52
C ASN A 7 -22.33 -2.46 6.74
N GLU A 8 -23.23 -3.26 7.28
CA GLU A 8 -24.04 -2.88 8.47
C GLU A 8 -23.22 -2.68 9.76
N ASN A 9 -21.97 -3.17 9.84
CA ASN A 9 -21.15 -3.16 11.05
C ASN A 9 -19.91 -2.26 10.93
N LEU A 10 -19.30 -2.22 9.75
CA LEU A 10 -18.02 -1.56 9.52
C LEU A 10 -18.04 -0.69 8.27
N SER A 11 -17.26 0.38 8.31
CA SER A 11 -16.84 1.14 7.12
C SER A 11 -15.32 1.25 7.07
N ILE A 12 -14.78 1.09 5.87
CA ILE A 12 -13.33 1.24 5.61
C ILE A 12 -13.09 2.26 4.51
N ASN A 13 -11.97 2.95 4.59
CA ASN A 13 -11.48 3.81 3.51
C ASN A 13 -10.08 3.35 3.10
N VAL A 14 -9.83 3.41 1.79
CA VAL A 14 -8.52 3.13 1.19
C VAL A 14 -8.09 4.34 0.41
N ASN A 15 -6.85 4.76 0.61
CA ASN A 15 -6.22 5.84 -0.14
C ASN A 15 -5.48 5.29 -1.35
N SER A 16 -5.64 5.89 -2.52
CA SER A 16 -4.92 5.50 -3.72
C SER A 16 -3.40 5.71 -3.58
N PHE A 17 -2.97 6.73 -2.87
CA PHE A 17 -1.56 6.90 -2.57
C PHE A 17 -1.10 5.85 -1.56
N GLY A 18 -0.25 4.96 -2.01
CA GLY A 18 0.25 3.82 -1.24
C GLY A 18 -0.70 2.62 -1.18
N GLY A 19 -1.90 2.70 -1.77
CA GLY A 19 -2.90 1.62 -1.71
C GLY A 19 -3.28 1.22 -0.28
N ALA A 20 -3.23 2.15 0.66
CA ALA A 20 -3.26 1.89 2.09
C ALA A 20 -4.62 2.20 2.71
N LEU A 21 -4.99 1.43 3.74
CA LEU A 21 -6.12 1.76 4.60
C LEU A 21 -5.90 3.11 5.27
N SER A 22 -6.90 3.98 5.24
CA SER A 22 -6.90 5.29 5.89
C SER A 22 -7.91 5.40 7.03
N SER A 23 -8.91 4.53 7.07
CA SER A 23 -9.92 4.51 8.15
C SER A 23 -10.55 3.13 8.28
N ILE A 24 -10.84 2.75 9.50
CA ILE A 24 -11.67 1.58 9.85
C ILE A 24 -12.60 2.01 10.99
N LYS A 25 -13.87 2.16 10.71
CA LYS A 25 -14.88 2.60 11.71
C LYS A 25 -15.95 1.56 11.92
N ASP A 26 -16.42 1.45 13.16
CA ASP A 26 -17.66 0.74 13.45
C ASP A 26 -18.89 1.60 13.15
N LYS A 27 -20.07 1.02 13.29
CA LYS A 27 -21.36 1.71 13.09
C LYS A 27 -21.60 2.85 14.09
N GLY A 28 -20.91 2.86 15.22
CA GLY A 28 -20.94 3.93 16.22
C GLY A 28 -19.99 5.08 15.92
N GLY A 29 -19.15 4.97 14.86
CA GLY A 29 -18.20 5.96 14.45
C GLY A 29 -16.84 5.89 15.15
N LEU A 30 -16.59 4.84 15.96
CA LEU A 30 -15.29 4.62 16.59
C LEU A 30 -14.25 4.25 15.54
N GLU A 31 -13.17 5.02 15.47
CA GLU A 31 -12.03 4.78 14.56
C GLU A 31 -11.04 3.80 15.18
N TYR A 32 -10.77 2.70 14.49
CA TYR A 32 -9.84 1.66 14.93
C TYR A 32 -8.44 1.81 14.36
N LEU A 33 -8.28 2.60 13.29
CA LEU A 33 -6.98 2.79 12.66
C LEU A 33 -6.31 4.06 13.18
N TRP A 34 -5.01 3.98 13.46
CA TRP A 34 -4.18 5.15 13.74
C TRP A 34 -4.33 6.21 12.65
N GLN A 35 -4.59 7.46 13.03
CA GLN A 35 -4.90 8.53 12.08
C GLN A 35 -3.71 9.42 11.69
N GLY A 36 -2.50 8.96 11.91
CA GLY A 36 -1.30 9.64 11.43
C GLY A 36 -0.97 10.94 12.17
N ASP A 37 -1.10 10.97 13.49
CA ASP A 37 -0.75 12.14 14.29
C ASP A 37 0.74 12.46 14.16
N LYS A 38 1.06 13.58 13.51
CA LYS A 38 2.43 14.00 13.20
C LYS A 38 3.31 14.21 14.43
N ARG A 39 2.72 14.39 15.61
CA ARG A 39 3.46 14.50 16.87
C ARG A 39 4.16 13.19 17.24
N TYR A 40 3.67 12.06 16.72
CA TYR A 40 4.19 10.72 16.99
C TYR A 40 4.66 10.03 15.72
N TRP A 41 3.75 9.76 14.82
CA TRP A 41 4.03 9.10 13.54
C TRP A 41 2.97 9.45 12.51
N SER A 42 3.38 10.07 11.41
CA SER A 42 2.48 10.54 10.35
C SER A 42 1.97 9.43 9.40
N GLY A 43 2.54 8.22 9.47
CA GLY A 43 2.04 7.09 8.71
C GLY A 43 0.80 6.46 9.34
N GLN A 44 0.14 5.57 8.62
CA GLN A 44 -1.05 4.86 9.07
C GLN A 44 -0.89 3.34 8.89
N ALA A 45 -1.23 2.81 7.73
CA ALA A 45 -1.15 1.38 7.40
C ALA A 45 -0.40 1.18 6.07
N PRO A 46 0.91 1.43 6.01
CA PRO A 46 1.65 1.38 4.76
C PRO A 46 1.73 -0.05 4.23
N VAL A 47 1.57 -0.19 2.92
CA VAL A 47 1.88 -1.44 2.21
C VAL A 47 3.39 -1.55 2.05
N LEU A 48 3.98 -2.63 2.53
CA LEU A 48 5.41 -2.88 2.50
C LEU A 48 5.73 -3.87 1.38
N PHE A 49 6.19 -3.37 0.24
CA PHE A 49 6.52 -4.18 -0.92
C PHE A 49 7.60 -3.50 -1.79
N PRO A 50 8.53 -4.23 -2.41
CA PRO A 50 8.70 -5.69 -2.38
C PRO A 50 9.47 -6.21 -1.17
N ILE A 51 9.85 -5.35 -0.23
CA ILE A 51 10.56 -5.76 0.98
C ILE A 51 9.92 -5.16 2.25
N CYS A 52 10.12 -5.83 3.37
CA CYS A 52 9.86 -5.32 4.70
C CYS A 52 11.21 -5.07 5.40
N GLY A 53 11.41 -3.87 5.93
CA GLY A 53 12.69 -3.48 6.52
C GLY A 53 13.65 -2.87 5.49
N SER A 54 14.95 -2.99 5.75
CA SER A 54 16.00 -2.40 4.90
C SER A 54 16.97 -3.45 4.40
N LEU A 55 17.45 -3.25 3.20
CA LEU A 55 18.62 -3.95 2.67
C LEU A 55 19.91 -3.30 3.22
N ARG A 56 21.00 -4.06 3.30
CA ARG A 56 22.30 -3.50 3.63
C ARG A 56 22.70 -2.45 2.59
N ASN A 57 22.99 -1.22 3.05
CA ASN A 57 23.29 -0.08 2.17
C ASN A 57 22.18 0.21 1.11
N ASP A 58 20.94 -0.18 1.41
CA ASP A 58 19.79 -0.05 0.51
C ASP A 58 19.96 -0.71 -0.87
N LYS A 59 20.83 -1.73 -0.97
CA LYS A 59 21.19 -2.36 -2.23
C LYS A 59 21.10 -3.88 -2.18
N ALA A 60 20.77 -4.48 -3.32
CA ALA A 60 20.84 -5.91 -3.56
C ALA A 60 21.19 -6.23 -5.01
N VAL A 61 21.83 -7.36 -5.23
CA VAL A 61 22.05 -7.91 -6.56
C VAL A 61 20.93 -8.90 -6.85
N ILE A 62 20.12 -8.62 -7.87
CA ILE A 62 18.96 -9.42 -8.25
C ILE A 62 19.08 -9.77 -9.74
N GLY A 63 18.79 -11.00 -10.08
CA GLY A 63 18.79 -11.44 -11.49
C GLY A 63 20.18 -11.43 -12.15
N GLY A 64 21.18 -12.00 -11.49
CA GLY A 64 22.55 -12.07 -12.00
C GLY A 64 23.46 -10.98 -11.40
N ASN A 65 24.11 -10.18 -12.23
CA ASN A 65 25.08 -9.18 -11.77
C ASN A 65 24.51 -7.75 -11.65
N LYS A 66 23.19 -7.58 -11.66
CA LYS A 66 22.55 -6.28 -11.64
C LYS A 66 22.33 -5.79 -10.21
N GLU A 67 22.99 -4.69 -9.84
CA GLU A 67 22.74 -4.01 -8.58
C GLU A 67 21.44 -3.20 -8.66
N ASN A 68 20.59 -3.38 -7.66
CA ASN A 68 19.33 -2.63 -7.51
C ASN A 68 19.32 -1.90 -6.19
N THR A 69 18.84 -0.67 -6.19
CA THR A 69 18.62 0.13 -4.99
C THR A 69 17.17 0.01 -4.56
N MET A 70 16.95 -0.26 -3.28
CA MET A 70 15.62 -0.39 -2.71
C MET A 70 15.54 0.36 -1.39
N PRO A 71 14.63 1.34 -1.26
CA PRO A 71 14.46 2.06 0.00
C PRO A 71 13.86 1.17 1.08
N ARG A 72 14.00 1.57 2.32
CA ARG A 72 13.37 0.90 3.46
C ARG A 72 11.88 0.69 3.23
N HIS A 73 11.41 -0.55 3.43
CA HIS A 73 10.03 -0.99 3.23
C HIS A 73 9.55 -0.94 1.77
N GLY A 74 10.48 -0.88 0.81
CA GLY A 74 10.12 -0.90 -0.61
C GLY A 74 9.54 0.41 -1.12
N ILE A 75 8.81 0.32 -2.22
CA ILE A 75 8.38 1.48 -3.01
C ILE A 75 6.88 1.73 -3.01
N ASP A 76 6.06 0.72 -2.71
CA ASP A 76 4.60 0.77 -2.87
C ASP A 76 3.96 1.91 -2.08
N ARG A 77 4.37 2.09 -0.83
CA ARG A 77 3.84 3.13 0.06
C ARG A 77 3.99 4.56 -0.46
N LYS A 78 4.74 4.77 -1.54
CA LYS A 78 4.97 6.06 -2.19
C LYS A 78 4.50 6.07 -3.65
N ARG A 79 3.63 5.15 -4.02
CA ARG A 79 3.09 5.04 -5.38
C ARG A 79 1.60 5.31 -5.39
N GLU A 80 1.12 5.78 -6.51
CA GLU A 80 -0.30 5.93 -6.77
C GLU A 80 -0.85 4.61 -7.30
N PHE A 81 -1.94 4.14 -6.72
CA PHE A 81 -2.66 2.94 -7.11
C PHE A 81 -3.95 3.30 -7.84
N GLU A 82 -4.35 2.49 -8.80
CA GLU A 82 -5.71 2.50 -9.31
C GLU A 82 -6.60 1.73 -8.35
N LEU A 83 -7.72 2.34 -7.96
CA LEU A 83 -8.68 1.75 -7.03
C LEU A 83 -9.97 1.39 -7.77
N GLU A 84 -10.34 0.12 -7.70
CA GLU A 84 -11.63 -0.39 -8.14
C GLU A 84 -12.37 -0.96 -6.93
N ASN A 85 -13.64 -0.66 -6.80
CA ASN A 85 -14.48 -1.23 -5.76
C ASN A 85 -15.71 -1.92 -6.32
N SER A 86 -16.07 -3.02 -5.69
CA SER A 86 -17.36 -3.71 -5.83
C SER A 86 -18.12 -3.62 -4.50
N ASP A 87 -19.28 -4.26 -4.41
CA ASP A 87 -20.08 -4.28 -3.18
C ASP A 87 -19.37 -4.96 -2.00
N LEU A 88 -18.37 -5.79 -2.26
CA LEU A 88 -17.70 -6.63 -1.25
C LEU A 88 -16.19 -6.44 -1.16
N SER A 89 -15.57 -5.68 -2.08
CA SER A 89 -14.11 -5.58 -2.12
C SER A 89 -13.62 -4.27 -2.72
N ILE A 90 -12.42 -3.85 -2.31
CA ILE A 90 -11.64 -2.80 -2.98
C ILE A 90 -10.35 -3.45 -3.49
N HIS A 91 -10.08 -3.27 -4.79
CA HIS A 91 -8.87 -3.73 -5.44
C HIS A 91 -7.93 -2.55 -5.67
N CYS A 92 -6.69 -2.72 -5.25
CA CYS A 92 -5.62 -1.74 -5.47
C CYS A 92 -4.63 -2.32 -6.46
N THR A 93 -4.43 -1.66 -7.58
CA THR A 93 -3.53 -2.11 -8.64
C THR A 93 -2.54 -1.00 -8.99
N PHE A 94 -1.28 -1.33 -9.16
CA PHE A 94 -0.33 -0.44 -9.82
C PHE A 94 0.64 -1.20 -10.70
N LEU A 95 1.19 -0.48 -11.67
CA LEU A 95 2.18 -1.00 -12.59
C LEU A 95 3.59 -0.62 -12.12
N LEU A 96 4.39 -1.62 -11.83
CA LEU A 96 5.79 -1.44 -11.49
C LEU A 96 6.65 -1.58 -12.75
N TRP A 97 7.18 -0.45 -13.25
CA TRP A 97 8.23 -0.47 -14.26
C TRP A 97 9.58 -0.62 -13.59
N HIS A 98 10.17 -1.78 -13.72
CA HIS A 98 11.57 -1.97 -13.39
C HIS A 98 12.40 -1.69 -14.66
N ASN A 99 13.68 -1.30 -14.51
CA ASN A 99 14.64 -1.13 -15.64
C ASN A 99 14.90 -2.43 -16.43
N LEU A 100 14.07 -3.43 -16.27
CA LEU A 100 13.98 -4.62 -17.09
C LEU A 100 12.90 -4.35 -18.14
N GLU A 101 13.12 -4.71 -19.36
CA GLU A 101 12.29 -4.45 -20.53
C GLU A 101 10.85 -4.99 -20.46
N GLN A 102 10.38 -5.40 -19.26
CA GLN A 102 9.04 -5.90 -19.05
C GLN A 102 8.41 -5.35 -17.76
N PRO A 103 7.14 -4.96 -17.80
CA PRO A 103 6.40 -4.54 -16.61
C PRO A 103 6.16 -5.73 -15.67
N ILE A 104 6.38 -5.52 -14.38
CA ILE A 104 5.93 -6.43 -13.35
C ILE A 104 4.57 -5.94 -12.86
N PHE A 105 3.54 -6.77 -13.03
CA PHE A 105 2.20 -6.50 -12.52
C PHE A 105 2.12 -7.02 -11.09
N TYR A 106 1.76 -6.16 -10.18
CA TYR A 106 1.37 -6.54 -8.83
C TYR A 106 -0.12 -6.24 -8.65
N GLU A 107 -0.88 -7.27 -8.40
CA GLU A 107 -2.29 -7.17 -8.06
C GLU A 107 -2.44 -7.67 -6.63
N ASP A 108 -2.67 -6.77 -5.69
CA ASP A 108 -3.08 -7.15 -4.34
C ASP A 108 -4.58 -7.45 -4.36
N ARG A 109 -4.91 -8.72 -4.43
CA ARG A 109 -6.27 -9.18 -4.21
C ARG A 109 -6.47 -9.37 -2.72
N GLY A 110 -6.81 -8.28 -2.03
CA GLY A 110 -7.21 -8.35 -0.64
C GLY A 110 -8.32 -9.39 -0.46
N LYS A 111 -8.01 -10.42 0.28
CA LYS A 111 -9.00 -11.44 0.65
C LYS A 111 -9.75 -10.99 1.90
#